data_34dfd110ba7ebb4e16683b725caf0941
#
_entry.id   34dfd110ba7ebb4e16683b725caf0941
#
_cell.length_a   1.000
_cell.length_b   1.000
_cell.length_c   1.000
_cell.angle_alpha   90.00
_cell.angle_beta   90.00
_cell.angle_gamma   90.00
#
_symmetry.space_group_name_H-M   'P 1'
#
loop_
_entity.id
_entity.type
_entity.pdbx_description
1 polymer ?
#
loop_
_entity_poly.entity_id
_entity_poly.type
_entity_poly.pdbx_seq_one_letter_code
_entity_poly.pdbx_strand_id
1 'polypeptide(L)'
;MKRILINEKQLYKLLNEELSSTNILNGVQYLYHATPSCYVSSIKKNGLGGKMTKIRFWDYIDTPYENIAQGCFLATDEYVAESYVENSEYFEELAEMYEDRYDKELGIVVFKINVNDLDISLLSIDTNQLVDDETDPTFFYNGVIPYDRLQKVKLY
;
A
#
# COMPACT_ATOMS: atom_id res chain seq x y z
N MET A 1 19.44 -20.40 28.07
CA MET A 1 18.64 -19.55 27.17
C MET A 1 17.25 -20.17 26.99
N LYS A 2 16.22 -19.50 27.49
CA LYS A 2 14.84 -19.97 27.27
C LYS A 2 14.42 -19.61 25.85
N ARG A 3 14.10 -20.58 25.01
CA ARG A 3 13.46 -20.35 23.73
C ARG A 3 11.98 -20.07 23.95
N ILE A 4 11.53 -18.89 23.54
CA ILE A 4 10.11 -18.58 23.53
C ILE A 4 9.58 -18.99 22.16
N LEU A 5 8.69 -20.00 22.14
CA LEU A 5 7.99 -20.41 20.94
C LEU A 5 6.72 -19.59 20.84
N ILE A 6 6.63 -18.75 19.83
CA ILE A 6 5.44 -17.96 19.48
C ILE A 6 4.92 -18.42 18.13
N ASN A 7 3.61 -18.49 17.98
CA ASN A 7 2.98 -18.75 16.69
C ASN A 7 2.96 -17.48 15.82
N GLU A 8 2.66 -17.60 14.54
CA GLU A 8 2.61 -16.47 13.61
C GLU A 8 1.70 -15.35 14.08
N LYS A 9 0.54 -15.68 14.66
CA LYS A 9 -0.43 -14.70 15.16
C LYS A 9 0.10 -13.93 16.36
N GLN A 10 0.82 -14.60 17.26
CA GLN A 10 1.47 -13.97 18.41
C GLN A 10 2.66 -13.11 17.98
N LEU A 11 3.45 -13.59 17.01
CA LEU A 11 4.54 -12.81 16.42
C LEU A 11 4.01 -11.56 15.74
N TYR A 12 2.94 -11.68 14.98
CA TYR A 12 2.25 -10.56 14.34
C TYR A 12 1.80 -9.51 15.35
N LYS A 13 1.17 -9.95 16.44
CA LYS A 13 0.71 -9.07 17.51
C LYS A 13 1.88 -8.37 18.21
N LEU A 14 2.96 -9.11 18.52
CA LEU A 14 4.18 -8.55 19.12
C LEU A 14 4.86 -7.53 18.22
N LEU A 15 4.99 -7.83 16.93
CA LEU A 15 5.56 -6.91 15.95
C LEU A 15 4.72 -5.63 15.84
N ASN A 16 3.40 -5.73 15.82
CA ASN A 16 2.52 -4.57 15.80
C ASN A 16 2.55 -3.77 17.11
N GLU A 17 2.76 -4.40 18.26
CA GLU A 17 2.92 -3.73 19.55
C GLU A 17 4.29 -3.05 19.72
N GLU A 18 5.39 -3.73 19.39
CA GLU A 18 6.75 -3.18 19.45
C GLU A 18 7.01 -2.16 18.35
N LEU A 19 6.43 -2.40 17.20
CA LEU A 19 6.45 -1.53 16.05
C LEU A 19 5.21 -0.61 16.06
N SER A 20 4.64 -0.37 17.26
CA SER A 20 3.59 0.62 17.36
C SER A 20 4.04 1.87 16.61
N SER A 21 3.17 2.38 15.83
CA SER A 21 3.30 3.47 14.89
C SER A 21 4.22 4.62 15.33
N THR A 22 4.34 4.86 16.63
CA THR A 22 5.25 5.87 17.18
C THR A 22 6.74 5.53 17.05
N ASN A 23 7.12 4.24 17.09
CA ASN A 23 8.53 3.83 17.01
C ASN A 23 9.03 3.64 15.58
N ILE A 24 8.19 3.10 14.69
CA ILE A 24 8.57 2.85 13.28
C ILE A 24 8.52 4.12 12.47
N LEU A 25 7.53 4.96 12.74
CA LEU A 25 7.36 6.24 12.06
C LEU A 25 8.22 7.34 12.67
N ASN A 26 9.07 7.02 13.65
CA ASN A 26 10.01 7.98 14.21
C ASN A 26 10.98 8.46 13.12
N GLY A 27 10.87 9.73 12.75
CA GLY A 27 11.63 10.32 11.65
C GLY A 27 11.04 10.15 10.26
N VAL A 28 9.95 9.39 10.10
CA VAL A 28 9.23 9.27 8.83
C VAL A 28 8.16 10.35 8.75
N GLN A 29 8.33 11.26 7.80
CA GLN A 29 7.39 12.36 7.55
C GLN A 29 6.33 12.00 6.51
N TYR A 30 6.68 11.17 5.53
CA TYR A 30 5.84 10.83 4.40
C TYR A 30 5.80 9.33 4.15
N LEU A 31 4.64 8.85 3.71
CA LEU A 31 4.46 7.52 3.14
C LEU A 31 4.00 7.66 1.68
N TYR A 32 4.18 6.59 0.92
CA TYR A 32 3.96 6.59 -0.52
C TYR A 32 3.06 5.44 -0.95
N HIS A 33 2.21 5.71 -1.93
CA HIS A 33 1.36 4.72 -2.56
C HIS A 33 1.45 4.85 -4.07
N ALA A 34 1.72 3.75 -4.75
CA ALA A 34 1.69 3.69 -6.21
C ALA A 34 0.41 2.99 -6.69
N THR A 35 -0.11 3.45 -7.79
CA THR A 35 -1.31 2.90 -8.41
C THR A 35 -1.26 3.02 -9.93
N PRO A 36 -1.84 2.07 -10.67
CA PRO A 36 -2.06 2.26 -12.10
C PRO A 36 -2.88 3.53 -12.35
N SER A 37 -2.52 4.29 -13.36
CA SER A 37 -3.15 5.59 -13.66
C SER A 37 -4.64 5.50 -13.93
N CYS A 38 -5.14 4.35 -14.38
CA CYS A 38 -6.56 4.12 -14.63
C CYS A 38 -7.42 4.14 -13.36
N TYR A 39 -6.83 4.03 -12.17
CA TYR A 39 -7.55 4.07 -10.90
C TYR A 39 -7.66 5.47 -10.29
N VAL A 40 -6.94 6.44 -10.82
CA VAL A 40 -6.89 7.80 -10.26
C VAL A 40 -8.27 8.45 -10.19
N SER A 41 -9.11 8.25 -11.20
CA SER A 41 -10.47 8.80 -11.20
C SER A 41 -11.35 8.24 -10.06
N SER A 42 -11.21 6.95 -9.75
CA SER A 42 -11.89 6.33 -8.61
C SER A 42 -11.36 6.87 -7.27
N ILE A 43 -10.06 7.06 -7.17
CA ILE A 43 -9.41 7.63 -5.98
C ILE A 43 -9.84 9.09 -5.75
N LYS A 44 -9.97 9.87 -6.82
CA LYS A 44 -10.52 11.24 -6.74
C LYS A 44 -11.94 11.27 -6.14
N LYS A 45 -12.75 10.30 -6.53
CA LYS A 45 -14.15 10.24 -6.10
C LYS A 45 -14.32 9.67 -4.69
N ASN A 46 -13.59 8.60 -4.37
CA ASN A 46 -13.85 7.79 -3.18
C ASN A 46 -12.72 7.84 -2.14
N GLY A 47 -11.62 8.52 -2.44
CA GLY A 47 -10.41 8.50 -1.63
C GLY A 47 -9.53 7.27 -1.90
N LEU A 48 -8.28 7.33 -1.45
CA LEU A 48 -7.35 6.20 -1.49
C LEU A 48 -7.73 5.18 -0.42
N GLY A 49 -7.85 3.93 -0.81
CA GLY A 49 -8.34 2.86 0.09
C GLY A 49 -9.86 2.81 0.21
N GLY A 50 -10.59 3.71 -0.46
CA GLY A 50 -12.04 3.71 -0.51
C GLY A 50 -12.60 2.69 -1.50
N LYS A 51 -13.90 2.73 -1.68
CA LYS A 51 -14.59 1.85 -2.62
C LYS A 51 -14.08 2.05 -4.05
N MET A 52 -13.65 0.97 -4.67
CA MET A 52 -13.20 0.98 -6.06
C MET A 52 -14.34 0.59 -7.00
N THR A 53 -14.41 1.26 -8.14
CA THR A 53 -15.31 0.87 -9.24
C THR A 53 -14.77 -0.33 -10.02
N LYS A 54 -13.49 -0.66 -9.83
CA LYS A 54 -12.81 -1.82 -10.40
C LYS A 54 -12.23 -2.66 -9.26
N ILE A 55 -11.96 -3.92 -9.53
CA ILE A 55 -11.33 -4.85 -8.60
C ILE A 55 -9.98 -4.28 -8.16
N ARG A 56 -9.74 -4.28 -6.87
CA ARG A 56 -8.48 -3.82 -6.31
C ARG A 56 -7.35 -4.78 -6.64
N PHE A 57 -6.16 -4.28 -6.71
CA PHE A 57 -4.97 -5.05 -7.01
C PHE A 57 -4.81 -6.29 -6.13
N TRP A 58 -5.01 -6.19 -4.82
CA TRP A 58 -4.89 -7.32 -3.89
C TRP A 58 -6.02 -8.35 -3.98
N ASP A 59 -7.13 -8.03 -4.65
CA ASP A 59 -8.21 -9.01 -4.87
C ASP A 59 -7.78 -10.17 -5.79
N TYR A 60 -6.66 -9.98 -6.50
CA TYR A 60 -6.06 -11.01 -7.36
C TYR A 60 -4.94 -11.79 -6.68
N ILE A 61 -4.50 -11.37 -5.52
CA ILE A 61 -3.40 -11.98 -4.78
C ILE A 61 -3.97 -12.64 -3.53
N ASP A 62 -3.55 -13.88 -3.26
CA ASP A 62 -3.88 -14.57 -2.02
C ASP A 62 -3.18 -13.84 -0.84
N THR A 63 -3.91 -12.94 -0.21
CA THR A 63 -3.42 -12.11 0.89
C THR A 63 -4.33 -12.22 2.11
N PRO A 64 -3.83 -11.93 3.33
CA PRO A 64 -4.69 -11.89 4.52
C PRO A 64 -5.73 -10.77 4.49
N TYR A 65 -5.71 -9.94 3.46
CA TYR A 65 -6.58 -8.78 3.30
C TYR A 65 -7.74 -8.97 2.31
N GLU A 66 -7.96 -10.20 1.82
CA GLU A 66 -8.99 -10.52 0.81
C GLU A 66 -10.39 -10.01 1.13
N ASN A 67 -10.76 -9.99 2.40
CA ASN A 67 -12.11 -9.64 2.86
C ASN A 67 -12.21 -8.22 3.44
N ILE A 68 -11.17 -7.39 3.27
CA ILE A 68 -11.18 -6.03 3.79
C ILE A 68 -11.87 -5.10 2.79
N ALA A 69 -12.95 -4.45 3.23
CA ALA A 69 -13.76 -3.57 2.39
C ALA A 69 -13.03 -2.25 2.03
N GLN A 70 -12.03 -1.86 2.81
CA GLN A 70 -11.27 -0.63 2.61
C GLN A 70 -9.81 -0.81 2.99
N GLY A 71 -8.97 0.10 2.54
CA GLY A 71 -7.56 0.15 2.91
C GLY A 71 -6.61 0.23 1.72
N CYS A 72 -5.36 0.49 2.01
CA CYS A 72 -4.29 0.57 1.02
C CYS A 72 -2.93 0.23 1.62
N PHE A 73 -2.00 -0.16 0.76
CA PHE A 73 -0.61 -0.39 1.14
C PHE A 73 0.21 0.89 0.98
N LEU A 74 1.08 1.16 1.95
CA LEU A 74 1.94 2.33 1.97
C LEU A 74 3.40 1.91 2.17
N ALA A 75 4.31 2.56 1.47
CA ALA A 75 5.75 2.35 1.60
C ALA A 75 6.44 3.60 2.13
N THR A 76 7.62 3.44 2.70
CA THR A 76 8.45 4.56 3.19
C THR A 76 9.23 5.27 2.09
N ASP A 77 9.29 4.66 0.90
CA ASP A 77 10.05 5.16 -0.24
C ASP A 77 9.21 5.09 -1.53
N GLU A 78 9.32 6.12 -2.36
CA GLU A 78 8.57 6.23 -3.62
C GLU A 78 8.92 5.13 -4.63
N TYR A 79 10.19 4.74 -4.69
CA TYR A 79 10.65 3.70 -5.60
C TYR A 79 10.18 2.32 -5.18
N VAL A 80 10.13 2.07 -3.87
CA VAL A 80 9.56 0.84 -3.32
C VAL A 80 8.08 0.74 -3.67
N ALA A 81 7.32 1.82 -3.46
CA ALA A 81 5.91 1.86 -3.82
C ALA A 81 5.67 1.58 -5.31
N GLU A 82 6.44 2.23 -6.19
CA GLU A 82 6.37 2.04 -7.63
C GLU A 82 6.70 0.60 -8.05
N SER A 83 7.77 0.03 -7.49
CA SER A 83 8.23 -1.30 -7.84
C SER A 83 7.21 -2.40 -7.55
N TYR A 84 6.38 -2.24 -6.53
CA TYR A 84 5.29 -3.18 -6.26
C TYR A 84 4.26 -3.24 -7.39
N VAL A 85 3.95 -2.11 -8.01
CA VAL A 85 3.03 -2.06 -9.13
C VAL A 85 3.71 -2.55 -10.40
N GLU A 86 4.89 -2.01 -10.71
CA GLU A 86 5.64 -2.26 -11.94
C GLU A 86 6.01 -3.75 -12.11
N ASN A 87 6.43 -4.41 -11.03
CA ASN A 87 6.86 -5.81 -11.06
C ASN A 87 5.73 -6.82 -10.89
N SER A 88 4.48 -6.38 -10.80
CA SER A 88 3.36 -7.28 -10.66
C SER A 88 2.88 -7.82 -12.00
N GLU A 89 2.61 -9.12 -12.06
CA GLU A 89 1.99 -9.74 -13.23
C GLU A 89 0.66 -9.09 -13.59
N TYR A 90 -0.08 -8.68 -12.56
CA TYR A 90 -1.36 -8.03 -12.74
C TYR A 90 -1.25 -6.67 -13.46
N PHE A 91 -0.23 -5.88 -13.18
CA PHE A 91 -0.03 -4.60 -13.87
C PHE A 91 0.25 -4.81 -15.37
N GLU A 92 1.03 -5.82 -15.71
CA GLU A 92 1.33 -6.17 -17.10
C GLU A 92 0.05 -6.53 -17.88
N GLU A 93 -0.78 -7.40 -17.33
CA GLU A 93 -2.08 -7.75 -17.93
C GLU A 93 -3.00 -6.54 -18.07
N LEU A 94 -3.07 -5.70 -17.03
CA LEU A 94 -3.88 -4.50 -17.05
C LEU A 94 -3.38 -3.49 -18.09
N ALA A 95 -2.07 -3.36 -18.25
CA ALA A 95 -1.45 -2.47 -19.23
C ALA A 95 -1.76 -2.90 -20.66
N GLU A 96 -1.69 -4.20 -20.95
CA GLU A 96 -2.07 -4.76 -22.25
C GLU A 96 -3.54 -4.49 -22.58
N MET A 97 -4.43 -4.76 -21.63
CA MET A 97 -5.87 -4.49 -21.80
C MET A 97 -6.17 -3.01 -22.01
N TYR A 98 -5.44 -2.15 -21.31
CA TYR A 98 -5.62 -0.70 -21.42
C TYR A 98 -5.13 -0.17 -22.77
N GLU A 99 -3.96 -0.65 -23.24
CA GLU A 99 -3.41 -0.29 -24.54
C GLU A 99 -4.33 -0.73 -25.68
N ASP A 100 -4.83 -1.97 -25.63
CA ASP A 100 -5.76 -2.51 -26.61
C ASP A 100 -7.06 -1.69 -26.68
N ARG A 101 -7.55 -1.21 -25.56
CA ARG A 101 -8.82 -0.49 -25.49
C ARG A 101 -8.71 0.99 -25.86
N TYR A 102 -7.63 1.64 -25.45
CA TYR A 102 -7.49 3.10 -25.53
C TYR A 102 -6.38 3.57 -26.46
N ASP A 103 -5.59 2.66 -27.02
CA ASP A 103 -4.40 2.97 -27.82
C ASP A 103 -3.44 3.92 -27.08
N LYS A 104 -3.27 3.67 -25.80
CA LYS A 104 -2.45 4.45 -24.87
C LYS A 104 -1.74 3.56 -23.88
N GLU A 105 -0.52 3.92 -23.55
CA GLU A 105 0.24 3.27 -22.49
C GLU A 105 -0.38 3.56 -21.10
N LEU A 106 -0.48 2.52 -20.28
CA LEU A 106 -0.90 2.66 -18.89
C LEU A 106 0.26 3.14 -18.04
N GLY A 107 0.11 4.27 -17.38
CA GLY A 107 1.11 4.81 -16.48
C GLY A 107 0.92 4.36 -15.02
N ILE A 108 1.92 4.66 -14.20
CA ILE A 108 1.90 4.51 -12.75
C ILE A 108 1.91 5.90 -12.13
N VAL A 109 1.02 6.12 -11.16
CA VAL A 109 0.98 7.36 -10.38
C VAL A 109 1.44 7.05 -8.96
N VAL A 110 2.36 7.84 -8.44
CA VAL A 110 2.81 7.75 -7.05
C VAL A 110 2.25 8.91 -6.26
N PHE A 111 1.58 8.60 -5.16
CA PHE A 111 1.08 9.57 -4.19
C PHE A 111 1.98 9.61 -2.96
N LYS A 112 2.23 10.82 -2.50
CA LYS A 112 2.91 11.14 -1.26
C LYS A 112 1.89 11.59 -0.22
N ILE A 113 1.93 10.99 0.96
CA ILE A 113 0.99 11.22 2.04
C ILE A 113 1.75 11.67 3.28
N ASN A 114 1.37 12.81 3.87
CA ASN A 114 1.93 13.23 5.14
C ASN A 114 1.40 12.32 6.26
N VAL A 115 2.29 11.77 7.06
CA VAL A 115 1.95 10.89 8.19
C VAL A 115 1.02 11.58 9.18
N ASN A 116 1.12 12.90 9.35
CA ASN A 116 0.23 13.68 10.21
C ASN A 116 -1.23 13.70 9.74
N ASP A 117 -1.49 13.38 8.48
CA ASP A 117 -2.84 13.28 7.93
C ASP A 117 -3.47 11.90 8.10
N LEU A 118 -2.73 10.95 8.69
CA LEU A 118 -3.19 9.59 8.93
C LEU A 118 -3.65 9.39 10.37
N ASP A 119 -4.68 8.57 10.53
CA ASP A 119 -5.00 7.99 11.82
C ASP A 119 -4.08 6.78 12.06
N ILE A 120 -3.07 6.98 12.89
CA ILE A 120 -2.02 5.99 13.15
C ILE A 120 -2.57 4.70 13.75
N SER A 121 -3.70 4.75 14.44
CA SER A 121 -4.36 3.56 14.97
C SER A 121 -4.84 2.58 13.87
N LEU A 122 -5.00 3.06 12.64
CA LEU A 122 -5.40 2.27 11.47
C LEU A 122 -4.21 1.73 10.66
N LEU A 123 -2.99 2.11 11.04
CA LEU A 123 -1.77 1.71 10.35
C LEU A 123 -1.17 0.48 11.01
N SER A 124 -0.88 -0.54 10.22
CA SER A 124 -0.20 -1.76 10.65
C SER A 124 0.93 -2.14 9.70
N ILE A 125 1.91 -2.90 10.20
CA ILE A 125 2.97 -3.41 9.35
C ILE A 125 2.43 -4.52 8.45
N ASP A 126 2.79 -4.47 7.18
CA ASP A 126 2.55 -5.56 6.25
C ASP A 126 3.57 -6.68 6.50
N THR A 127 3.14 -7.73 7.20
CA THR A 127 4.00 -8.86 7.56
C THR A 127 4.37 -9.74 6.38
N ASN A 128 3.65 -9.67 5.27
CA ASN A 128 4.01 -10.41 4.05
C ASN A 128 5.33 -9.91 3.43
N GLN A 129 5.77 -8.73 3.81
CA GLN A 129 6.98 -8.09 3.31
C GLN A 129 8.17 -8.15 4.29
N LEU A 130 8.00 -8.74 5.47
CA LEU A 130 9.07 -8.89 6.47
C LEU A 130 10.00 -10.08 6.19
N VAL A 131 10.28 -10.36 4.94
CA VAL A 131 11.10 -11.51 4.55
C VAL A 131 12.59 -11.21 4.63
N ASP A 132 12.97 -9.93 4.72
CA ASP A 132 14.37 -9.52 4.67
C ASP A 132 14.62 -8.31 5.57
N ASP A 133 15.62 -8.40 6.46
CA ASP A 133 16.03 -7.30 7.36
C ASP A 133 16.57 -6.07 6.61
N GLU A 134 16.85 -6.21 5.32
CA GLU A 134 17.39 -5.14 4.45
C GLU A 134 16.31 -4.35 3.72
N THR A 135 15.06 -4.78 3.76
CA THR A 135 13.95 -4.07 3.08
C THR A 135 13.26 -3.09 4.02
N ASP A 136 12.99 -1.90 3.52
CA ASP A 136 12.17 -0.92 4.21
C ASP A 136 10.77 -1.49 4.49
N PRO A 137 10.21 -1.27 5.69
CA PRO A 137 8.90 -1.79 6.03
C PRO A 137 7.82 -1.18 5.13
N THR A 138 6.87 -2.01 4.73
CA THR A 138 5.62 -1.56 4.14
C THR A 138 4.49 -1.66 5.16
N PHE A 139 3.48 -0.85 4.98
CA PHE A 139 2.36 -0.72 5.90
C PHE A 139 1.05 -0.99 5.18
N PHE A 140 0.07 -1.49 5.93
CA PHE A 140 -1.32 -1.51 5.53
C PHE A 140 -2.09 -0.47 6.35
N TYR A 141 -2.78 0.44 5.67
CA TYR A 141 -3.65 1.44 6.28
C TYR A 141 -5.10 1.01 6.11
N ASN A 142 -5.76 0.65 7.20
CA ASN A 142 -7.15 0.21 7.20
C ASN A 142 -8.10 1.41 7.32
N GLY A 143 -8.05 2.28 6.35
CA GLY A 143 -8.85 3.49 6.32
C GLY A 143 -8.91 4.07 4.91
N VAL A 144 -9.57 5.20 4.79
CA VAL A 144 -9.69 5.96 3.55
C VAL A 144 -8.96 7.29 3.70
N ILE A 145 -8.07 7.58 2.77
CA ILE A 145 -7.35 8.84 2.72
C ILE A 145 -8.01 9.74 1.67
N PRO A 146 -8.58 10.88 2.07
CA PRO A 146 -9.20 11.80 1.12
C PRO A 146 -8.22 12.27 0.04
N TYR A 147 -8.70 12.45 -1.17
CA TYR A 147 -7.86 12.85 -2.30
C TYR A 147 -7.11 14.17 -2.09
N ASP A 148 -7.70 15.12 -1.37
CA ASP A 148 -7.08 16.41 -1.04
C ASP A 148 -5.86 16.30 -0.11
N ARG A 149 -5.65 15.13 0.51
CA ARG A 149 -4.46 14.81 1.33
C ARG A 149 -3.36 14.10 0.54
N LEU A 150 -3.60 13.80 -0.73
CA LEU A 150 -2.65 13.12 -1.61
C LEU A 150 -1.89 14.15 -2.45
N GLN A 151 -0.57 13.98 -2.53
CA GLN A 151 0.28 14.75 -3.44
C GLN A 151 0.83 13.82 -4.51
N LYS A 152 0.63 14.15 -5.78
CA LYS A 152 1.28 13.42 -6.87
C LYS A 152 2.76 13.75 -6.90
N VAL A 153 3.61 12.72 -6.80
CA VAL A 153 5.06 12.92 -6.83
C VAL A 153 5.58 12.76 -8.25
N LYS A 154 5.07 11.79 -9.00
CA LYS A 154 5.55 11.49 -10.33
C LYS A 154 4.47 10.80 -11.16
N LEU A 155 4.45 11.11 -12.46
CA LEU A 155 3.74 10.37 -13.49
C LEU A 155 4.79 9.63 -14.32
N TYR A 156 4.68 8.33 -14.38
CA TYR A 156 5.51 7.49 -15.26
C TYR A 156 4.72 7.05 -16.46
#